data_1603305e5aaae26b072b81544b1f291e
#
_entry.id   1603305e5aaae26b072b81544b1f291e
#
_cell.length_a   1.000
_cell.length_b   1.000
_cell.length_c   1.000
_cell.angle_alpha   90.00
_cell.angle_beta   90.00
_cell.angle_gamma   90.00
#
_symmetry.space_group_name_H-M   'P 1'
#
loop_
_entity.id
_entity.type
_entity.pdbx_description
1 polymer ?
#
loop_
_entity_poly.entity_id
_entity_poly.type
_entity_poly.pdbx_seq_one_letter_code
_entity_poly.pdbx_strand_id
1 'polypeptide(L)'
;MKKLYMNKTTIRALMIISICIVTMLVLAFSGVAIAHMVVFSRADYDKYDSEYFLIYDDIDKDKYPREQIIVQSGENDISAFLYVVDDAKGLIVVAPGHRDANDIKLYEIRYFVDAGYSVVCLDYTGCYTSGGNSMRGYNQSVYDLDALLDYIEEDEKFENMQIYLFGHSMGAYAVCAELQFGHDIAKVVAASGFDTLEEQWQYSIKRYTGIFYPIIKPVNSLFITLKYGDDKDLSAVDGINCVSIPVLVISAEEDSFYGGKSPIYERQNEIINPNCSFVLMDEENHNGHYDYFLTDAALEYAAENPMPPIDKELYREHDQDVMNMIIEFFDN
;
A
#
# COMPACT_ATOMS: atom_id res chain seq x y z
N MET A 1 -5.37 -11.37 62.33
CA MET A 1 -5.70 -11.37 60.91
C MET A 1 -6.56 -12.59 60.61
N LYS A 2 -7.87 -12.44 60.34
CA LYS A 2 -8.74 -13.55 59.93
C LYS A 2 -8.37 -13.92 58.47
N LYS A 3 -7.85 -15.13 58.24
CA LYS A 3 -7.72 -15.70 56.87
C LYS A 3 -9.13 -15.84 56.31
N LEU A 4 -9.48 -15.04 55.31
CA LEU A 4 -10.72 -15.22 54.52
C LEU A 4 -10.52 -16.51 53.67
N TYR A 5 -11.09 -17.61 54.11
CA TYR A 5 -11.16 -18.83 53.29
C TYR A 5 -12.41 -18.70 52.38
N MET A 6 -12.17 -18.58 51.07
CA MET A 6 -13.23 -18.68 50.09
C MET A 6 -13.84 -20.11 50.12
N ASN A 7 -15.18 -20.18 50.05
CA ASN A 7 -15.85 -21.47 50.00
C ASN A 7 -15.60 -22.22 48.67
N LYS A 8 -15.74 -23.56 48.66
CA LYS A 8 -15.47 -24.40 47.51
C LYS A 8 -16.33 -24.02 46.29
N THR A 9 -17.56 -23.57 46.48
CA THR A 9 -18.48 -23.15 45.39
C THR A 9 -17.98 -21.90 44.73
N THR A 10 -17.53 -20.89 45.49
CA THR A 10 -16.93 -19.65 44.97
C THR A 10 -15.67 -19.94 44.15
N ILE A 11 -14.79 -20.83 44.65
CA ILE A 11 -13.57 -21.24 43.94
C ILE A 11 -13.94 -21.89 42.61
N ARG A 12 -14.91 -22.84 42.59
CA ARG A 12 -15.37 -23.47 41.36
C ARG A 12 -15.95 -22.47 40.36
N ALA A 13 -16.78 -21.52 40.85
CA ALA A 13 -17.35 -20.49 39.98
C ALA A 13 -16.26 -19.61 39.34
N LEU A 14 -15.26 -19.16 40.14
CA LEU A 14 -14.13 -18.40 39.64
C LEU A 14 -13.28 -19.19 38.61
N MET A 15 -13.06 -20.49 38.87
CA MET A 15 -12.36 -21.35 37.93
C MET A 15 -13.11 -21.46 36.59
N ILE A 16 -14.42 -21.67 36.59
CA ILE A 16 -15.25 -21.73 35.39
C ILE A 16 -15.19 -20.39 34.63
N ILE A 17 -15.37 -19.27 35.34
CA ILE A 17 -15.27 -17.93 34.74
C ILE A 17 -13.90 -17.72 34.11
N SER A 18 -12.81 -18.08 34.81
CA SER A 18 -11.46 -17.97 34.26
C SER A 18 -11.25 -18.81 33.01
N ILE A 19 -11.74 -20.05 33.03
CA ILE A 19 -11.68 -20.94 31.83
C ILE A 19 -12.45 -20.31 30.65
N CYS A 20 -13.65 -19.79 30.88
CA CYS A 20 -14.45 -19.12 29.84
C CYS A 20 -13.71 -17.91 29.26
N ILE A 21 -13.11 -17.06 30.11
CA ILE A 21 -12.34 -15.88 29.68
C ILE A 21 -11.14 -16.32 28.83
N VAL A 22 -10.34 -17.30 29.33
CA VAL A 22 -9.16 -17.79 28.57
C VAL A 22 -9.59 -18.37 27.23
N THR A 23 -10.68 -19.18 27.20
CA THR A 23 -11.21 -19.72 25.95
C THR A 23 -11.61 -18.62 24.99
N MET A 24 -12.32 -17.57 25.46
CA MET A 24 -12.70 -16.44 24.60
C MET A 24 -11.47 -15.69 24.05
N LEU A 25 -10.44 -15.46 24.87
CA LEU A 25 -9.20 -14.82 24.43
C LEU A 25 -8.45 -15.66 23.37
N VAL A 26 -8.38 -16.98 23.56
CA VAL A 26 -7.78 -17.90 22.59
C VAL A 26 -8.55 -17.87 21.26
N LEU A 27 -9.89 -17.92 21.31
CA LEU A 27 -10.72 -17.83 20.11
C LEU A 27 -10.56 -16.50 19.40
N ALA A 28 -10.52 -15.38 20.15
CA ALA A 28 -10.31 -14.05 19.58
C ALA A 28 -8.92 -13.95 18.91
N PHE A 29 -7.87 -14.41 19.57
CA PHE A 29 -6.52 -14.41 19.02
C PHE A 29 -6.43 -15.29 17.76
N SER A 30 -7.01 -16.48 17.78
CA SER A 30 -7.08 -17.35 16.61
C SER A 30 -7.85 -16.71 15.46
N GLY A 31 -8.95 -16.01 15.75
CA GLY A 31 -9.73 -15.27 14.76
C GLY A 31 -8.91 -14.15 14.09
N VAL A 32 -8.16 -13.37 14.88
CA VAL A 32 -7.25 -12.33 14.35
C VAL A 32 -6.15 -12.96 13.49
N ALA A 33 -5.55 -14.05 13.94
CA ALA A 33 -4.49 -14.75 13.20
C ALA A 33 -5.01 -15.30 11.86
N ILE A 34 -6.21 -15.90 11.85
CA ILE A 34 -6.85 -16.38 10.61
C ILE A 34 -7.18 -15.22 9.67
N ALA A 35 -7.76 -14.13 10.18
CA ALA A 35 -8.05 -12.94 9.39
C ALA A 35 -6.77 -12.40 8.74
N HIS A 36 -5.67 -12.32 9.50
CA HIS A 36 -4.37 -11.93 8.98
C HIS A 36 -3.88 -12.87 7.86
N MET A 37 -3.98 -14.19 8.07
CA MET A 37 -3.59 -15.18 7.05
C MET A 37 -4.39 -15.05 5.75
N VAL A 38 -5.68 -14.72 5.86
CA VAL A 38 -6.56 -14.52 4.69
C VAL A 38 -6.23 -13.22 3.96
N VAL A 39 -6.09 -12.12 4.69
CA VAL A 39 -5.81 -10.79 4.09
C VAL A 39 -4.45 -10.77 3.38
N PHE A 40 -3.44 -11.39 3.98
CA PHE A 40 -2.10 -11.47 3.43
C PHE A 40 -1.78 -12.80 2.73
N SER A 41 -2.82 -13.55 2.31
CA SER A 41 -2.61 -14.72 1.45
C SER A 41 -2.01 -14.29 0.11
N ARG A 42 -1.35 -15.23 -0.57
CA ARG A 42 -0.82 -14.99 -1.90
C ARG A 42 -1.90 -14.43 -2.84
N ALA A 43 -1.53 -13.44 -3.63
CA ALA A 43 -2.34 -12.89 -4.70
C ALA A 43 -1.76 -13.33 -6.06
N ASP A 44 -2.56 -14.03 -6.84
CA ASP A 44 -2.21 -14.45 -8.20
C ASP A 44 -3.19 -13.81 -9.18
N TYR A 45 -2.77 -13.66 -10.45
CA TYR A 45 -3.68 -13.23 -11.50
C TYR A 45 -4.86 -14.18 -11.59
N ASP A 46 -6.04 -13.63 -11.58
CA ASP A 46 -7.25 -14.36 -11.81
C ASP A 46 -8.02 -13.82 -13.04
N LYS A 47 -9.18 -14.42 -13.29
CA LYS A 47 -10.04 -13.99 -14.39
C LYS A 47 -10.57 -12.56 -14.18
N TYR A 48 -10.76 -12.13 -12.94
CA TYR A 48 -11.20 -10.79 -12.62
C TYR A 48 -10.15 -9.76 -13.04
N ASP A 49 -8.87 -9.97 -12.68
CA ASP A 49 -7.79 -9.06 -13.06
C ASP A 49 -7.77 -8.83 -14.58
N SER A 50 -7.81 -9.92 -15.36
CA SER A 50 -7.77 -9.84 -16.83
C SER A 50 -9.04 -9.32 -17.49
N GLU A 51 -10.19 -9.31 -16.81
CA GLU A 51 -11.46 -8.83 -17.34
C GLU A 51 -11.73 -7.34 -17.00
N TYR A 52 -11.20 -6.84 -15.87
CA TYR A 52 -11.46 -5.48 -15.40
C TYR A 52 -10.28 -4.53 -15.55
N PHE A 53 -9.04 -5.03 -15.63
CA PHE A 53 -7.85 -4.20 -15.74
C PHE A 53 -7.13 -4.44 -17.05
N LEU A 54 -6.37 -3.43 -17.50
CA LEU A 54 -5.38 -3.63 -18.54
C LEU A 54 -4.35 -4.63 -18.04
N ILE A 55 -3.96 -5.52 -18.94
CA ILE A 55 -2.79 -6.37 -18.78
C ILE A 55 -1.80 -6.03 -19.89
N TYR A 56 -0.54 -6.42 -19.73
CA TYR A 56 0.50 -6.07 -20.70
C TYR A 56 0.20 -6.55 -22.12
N ASP A 57 -0.65 -7.59 -22.29
CA ASP A 57 -1.09 -8.07 -23.60
C ASP A 57 -2.13 -7.15 -24.26
N ASP A 58 -2.75 -6.26 -23.54
CA ASP A 58 -3.77 -5.32 -24.05
C ASP A 58 -3.16 -4.02 -24.61
N ILE A 59 -1.90 -3.70 -24.30
CA ILE A 59 -1.26 -2.44 -24.69
C ILE A 59 -0.29 -2.60 -25.88
N ASP A 60 0.06 -1.47 -26.50
CA ASP A 60 1.06 -1.42 -27.56
C ASP A 60 2.47 -1.68 -26.99
N LYS A 61 2.95 -2.92 -27.16
CA LYS A 61 4.25 -3.37 -26.65
C LYS A 61 5.45 -2.74 -27.36
N ASP A 62 5.25 -2.24 -28.57
CA ASP A 62 6.30 -1.52 -29.32
C ASP A 62 6.46 -0.10 -28.75
N LYS A 63 5.37 0.51 -28.30
CA LYS A 63 5.39 1.82 -27.63
C LYS A 63 5.84 1.72 -26.16
N TYR A 64 5.45 0.66 -25.47
CA TYR A 64 5.75 0.45 -24.03
C TYR A 64 6.53 -0.87 -23.84
N PRO A 65 7.72 -1.00 -24.40
CA PRO A 65 8.53 -2.21 -24.19
C PRO A 65 8.91 -2.33 -22.72
N ARG A 66 8.83 -3.55 -22.17
CA ARG A 66 9.25 -3.79 -20.79
C ARG A 66 10.23 -4.93 -20.65
N GLU A 67 11.12 -4.82 -19.71
CA GLU A 67 12.08 -5.84 -19.28
C GLU A 67 11.71 -6.30 -17.86
N GLN A 68 11.74 -7.61 -17.61
CA GLN A 68 11.57 -8.15 -16.27
C GLN A 68 12.93 -8.17 -15.55
N ILE A 69 12.95 -7.64 -14.35
CA ILE A 69 14.07 -7.67 -13.41
C ILE A 69 13.69 -8.62 -12.26
N ILE A 70 14.62 -9.45 -11.82
CA ILE A 70 14.44 -10.29 -10.63
C ILE A 70 15.37 -9.79 -9.55
N VAL A 71 14.82 -9.47 -8.38
CA VAL A 71 15.54 -8.93 -7.23
C VAL A 71 15.34 -9.85 -6.04
N GLN A 72 16.41 -10.08 -5.27
CA GLN A 72 16.34 -10.87 -4.03
C GLN A 72 15.85 -9.99 -2.89
N SER A 73 14.66 -10.28 -2.34
CA SER A 73 14.14 -9.66 -1.12
C SER A 73 14.03 -10.70 -0.01
N GLY A 74 14.95 -10.66 0.94
CA GLY A 74 15.06 -11.66 1.99
C GLY A 74 15.21 -13.08 1.43
N GLU A 75 14.22 -13.94 1.64
CA GLU A 75 14.23 -15.34 1.17
C GLU A 75 13.53 -15.53 -0.18
N ASN A 76 12.95 -14.46 -0.77
CA ASN A 76 12.14 -14.56 -1.98
C ASN A 76 12.75 -13.76 -3.12
N ASP A 77 12.58 -14.27 -4.31
CA ASP A 77 12.80 -13.51 -5.54
C ASP A 77 11.54 -12.69 -5.84
N ILE A 78 11.67 -11.37 -5.96
CA ILE A 78 10.60 -10.50 -6.40
C ILE A 78 10.83 -10.09 -7.85
N SER A 79 9.75 -9.90 -8.60
CA SER A 79 9.77 -9.40 -9.96
C SER A 79 9.53 -7.91 -9.99
N ALA A 80 10.30 -7.20 -10.80
CA ALA A 80 10.03 -5.82 -11.18
C ALA A 80 10.04 -5.71 -12.71
N PHE A 81 9.30 -4.75 -13.25
CA PHE A 81 9.16 -4.55 -14.68
C PHE A 81 9.60 -3.13 -15.04
N LEU A 82 10.68 -3.05 -15.81
CA LEU A 82 11.29 -1.81 -16.25
C LEU A 82 10.79 -1.43 -17.66
N TYR A 83 10.24 -0.24 -17.77
CA TYR A 83 9.84 0.43 -19.01
C TYR A 83 10.90 1.51 -19.31
N VAL A 84 11.70 1.28 -20.32
CA VAL A 84 12.83 2.16 -20.66
C VAL A 84 12.39 3.26 -21.61
N VAL A 85 12.80 4.49 -21.34
CA VAL A 85 12.69 5.65 -22.22
C VAL A 85 14.09 6.14 -22.55
N ASP A 86 14.38 6.33 -23.85
CA ASP A 86 15.64 6.89 -24.29
C ASP A 86 15.76 8.35 -23.81
N ASP A 87 16.92 8.74 -23.31
CA ASP A 87 17.19 10.07 -22.74
C ASP A 87 16.15 10.47 -21.64
N ALA A 88 15.77 9.50 -20.79
CA ALA A 88 14.77 9.69 -19.75
C ALA A 88 15.13 10.84 -18.81
N LYS A 89 14.11 11.58 -18.34
CA LYS A 89 14.23 12.64 -17.32
C LYS A 89 14.71 12.10 -15.96
N GLY A 90 14.48 10.81 -15.71
CA GLY A 90 14.83 10.08 -14.49
C GLY A 90 14.06 8.75 -14.44
N LEU A 91 14.15 8.08 -13.31
CA LEU A 91 13.48 6.81 -13.05
C LEU A 91 12.35 6.99 -12.02
N ILE A 92 11.12 6.66 -12.37
CA ILE A 92 10.02 6.58 -11.40
C ILE A 92 9.84 5.14 -10.95
N VAL A 93 10.01 4.89 -9.65
CA VAL A 93 9.69 3.60 -9.02
C VAL A 93 8.23 3.66 -8.56
N VAL A 94 7.41 2.80 -9.15
CA VAL A 94 5.97 2.69 -8.83
C VAL A 94 5.77 1.57 -7.83
N ALA A 95 5.26 1.92 -6.66
CA ALA A 95 4.91 1.02 -5.58
C ALA A 95 3.40 0.74 -5.58
N PRO A 96 2.96 -0.48 -5.94
CA PRO A 96 1.54 -0.83 -6.05
C PRO A 96 0.80 -0.84 -4.69
N GLY A 97 -0.53 -0.83 -4.73
CA GLY A 97 -1.38 -1.02 -3.58
C GLY A 97 -1.42 -2.47 -3.08
N HIS A 98 -2.23 -2.71 -2.05
CA HIS A 98 -2.41 -4.04 -1.49
C HIS A 98 -3.09 -4.98 -2.50
N ARG A 99 -2.41 -6.08 -2.86
CA ARG A 99 -2.85 -7.06 -3.87
C ARG A 99 -2.92 -6.51 -5.31
N ASP A 100 -2.29 -5.37 -5.56
CA ASP A 100 -2.08 -4.87 -6.91
C ASP A 100 -0.82 -5.48 -7.52
N ALA A 101 -0.76 -5.46 -8.85
CA ALA A 101 0.36 -5.90 -9.67
C ALA A 101 0.89 -4.77 -10.54
N ASN A 102 2.06 -4.99 -11.14
CA ASN A 102 2.57 -4.11 -12.18
C ASN A 102 1.54 -3.86 -13.30
N ASP A 103 0.86 -4.89 -13.80
CA ASP A 103 -0.13 -4.73 -14.88
C ASP A 103 -1.32 -3.85 -14.46
N ILE A 104 -1.77 -3.91 -13.21
CA ILE A 104 -2.86 -3.07 -12.70
C ILE A 104 -2.46 -1.58 -12.67
N LYS A 105 -1.15 -1.28 -12.63
CA LYS A 105 -0.58 0.07 -12.67
C LYS A 105 -0.24 0.58 -14.08
N LEU A 106 -0.64 -0.14 -15.13
CA LEU A 106 -0.37 0.26 -16.51
C LEU A 106 -0.98 1.61 -16.90
N TYR A 107 -2.04 2.05 -16.23
CA TYR A 107 -2.63 3.38 -16.46
C TYR A 107 -1.64 4.48 -16.04
N GLU A 108 -1.14 4.44 -14.80
CA GLU A 108 -0.16 5.40 -14.27
C GLU A 108 1.19 5.26 -14.99
N ILE A 109 1.66 4.03 -15.20
CA ILE A 109 2.94 3.74 -15.87
C ILE A 109 2.99 4.39 -17.26
N ARG A 110 1.94 4.25 -18.07
CA ARG A 110 1.89 4.85 -19.41
C ARG A 110 1.96 6.38 -19.38
N TYR A 111 1.30 7.04 -18.41
CA TYR A 111 1.42 8.47 -18.24
C TYR A 111 2.85 8.92 -17.93
N PHE A 112 3.55 8.20 -17.06
CA PHE A 112 4.94 8.53 -16.72
C PHE A 112 5.88 8.27 -17.89
N VAL A 113 5.71 7.17 -18.61
CA VAL A 113 6.50 6.87 -19.82
C VAL A 113 6.26 7.92 -20.90
N ASP A 114 4.99 8.29 -21.17
CA ASP A 114 4.63 9.33 -22.14
C ASP A 114 5.13 10.72 -21.73
N ALA A 115 5.32 10.97 -20.44
CA ALA A 115 5.95 12.19 -19.90
C ALA A 115 7.49 12.20 -20.01
N GLY A 116 8.11 11.09 -20.44
CA GLY A 116 9.55 10.99 -20.67
C GLY A 116 10.34 10.46 -19.48
N TYR A 117 9.73 9.73 -18.57
CA TYR A 117 10.40 9.01 -17.49
C TYR A 117 10.56 7.52 -17.81
N SER A 118 11.70 6.93 -17.49
CA SER A 118 11.76 5.48 -17.34
C SER A 118 10.97 5.10 -16.08
N VAL A 119 10.32 3.94 -16.11
CA VAL A 119 9.47 3.49 -14.99
C VAL A 119 9.84 2.07 -14.60
N VAL A 120 9.97 1.81 -13.31
CA VAL A 120 10.03 0.44 -12.78
C VAL A 120 8.89 0.23 -11.79
N CYS A 121 8.16 -0.87 -11.96
CA CYS A 121 7.08 -1.24 -11.07
C CYS A 121 7.28 -2.68 -10.60
N LEU A 122 7.17 -2.92 -9.27
CA LEU A 122 7.40 -4.23 -8.70
C LEU A 122 6.08 -4.98 -8.43
N ASP A 123 6.17 -6.32 -8.46
CA ASP A 123 5.22 -7.20 -7.80
C ASP A 123 5.81 -7.56 -6.43
N TYR A 124 5.09 -7.32 -5.34
CA TYR A 124 5.59 -7.61 -4.00
C TYR A 124 5.69 -9.11 -3.71
N THR A 125 6.47 -9.47 -2.69
CA THR A 125 6.51 -10.84 -2.14
C THR A 125 5.11 -11.41 -1.95
N GLY A 126 4.87 -12.61 -2.49
CA GLY A 126 3.56 -13.27 -2.45
C GLY A 126 2.51 -12.65 -3.34
N CYS A 127 2.91 -11.82 -4.31
CA CYS A 127 2.02 -11.26 -5.33
C CYS A 127 2.47 -11.70 -6.73
N TYR A 128 1.52 -12.08 -7.54
CA TYR A 128 1.61 -12.32 -8.99
C TYR A 128 2.86 -13.08 -9.43
N THR A 129 3.80 -12.40 -10.10
CA THR A 129 5.00 -13.04 -10.67
C THR A 129 6.14 -13.20 -9.67
N SER A 130 6.02 -12.59 -8.48
CA SER A 130 7.01 -12.71 -7.41
C SER A 130 6.89 -14.00 -6.62
N GLY A 131 7.99 -14.40 -5.99
CA GLY A 131 8.07 -15.54 -5.07
C GLY A 131 7.32 -15.31 -3.76
N GLY A 132 7.28 -16.35 -2.92
CA GLY A 132 6.61 -16.30 -1.63
C GLY A 132 5.19 -16.87 -1.63
N ASN A 133 4.79 -17.45 -0.48
CA ASN A 133 3.47 -18.09 -0.32
C ASN A 133 2.43 -17.16 0.32
N SER A 134 2.83 -15.95 0.71
CA SER A 134 1.98 -14.92 1.28
C SER A 134 2.68 -13.56 1.19
N MET A 135 1.90 -12.47 1.29
CA MET A 135 2.40 -11.10 1.34
C MET A 135 3.10 -10.75 2.68
N ARG A 136 3.05 -11.64 3.68
CA ARG A 136 3.64 -11.51 5.03
C ARG A 136 3.12 -10.36 5.89
N GLY A 137 2.55 -9.32 5.33
CA GLY A 137 2.04 -8.11 5.99
C GLY A 137 2.39 -6.84 5.23
N TYR A 138 1.91 -5.69 5.69
CA TYR A 138 2.16 -4.41 5.01
C TYR A 138 3.65 -4.03 4.96
N ASN A 139 4.41 -4.28 6.03
CA ASN A 139 5.83 -3.91 6.09
C ASN A 139 6.69 -4.66 5.06
N GLN A 140 6.25 -5.82 4.57
CA GLN A 140 6.97 -6.52 3.51
C GLN A 140 7.09 -5.65 2.25
N SER A 141 6.10 -4.78 1.97
CA SER A 141 6.16 -3.88 0.82
C SER A 141 7.31 -2.86 0.93
N VAL A 142 7.66 -2.47 2.15
CA VAL A 142 8.79 -1.56 2.40
C VAL A 142 10.11 -2.29 2.15
N TYR A 143 10.28 -3.50 2.68
CA TYR A 143 11.49 -4.30 2.47
C TYR A 143 11.68 -4.76 1.02
N ASP A 144 10.59 -5.02 0.30
CA ASP A 144 10.66 -5.36 -1.13
C ASP A 144 11.06 -4.13 -1.96
N LEU A 145 10.60 -2.95 -1.57
CA LEU A 145 10.98 -1.68 -2.21
C LEU A 145 12.44 -1.34 -1.91
N ASP A 146 12.88 -1.47 -0.66
CA ASP A 146 14.28 -1.31 -0.23
C ASP A 146 15.22 -2.20 -1.06
N ALA A 147 14.90 -3.49 -1.18
CA ALA A 147 15.68 -4.41 -2.00
C ALA A 147 15.73 -4.03 -3.49
N LEU A 148 14.62 -3.48 -4.04
CA LEU A 148 14.61 -2.98 -5.41
C LEU A 148 15.47 -1.72 -5.56
N LEU A 149 15.47 -0.83 -4.58
CA LEU A 149 16.28 0.39 -4.58
C LEU A 149 17.77 0.07 -4.44
N ASP A 150 18.15 -0.89 -3.57
CA ASP A 150 19.51 -1.44 -3.51
C ASP A 150 19.96 -1.94 -4.89
N TYR A 151 19.11 -2.73 -5.57
CA TYR A 151 19.41 -3.21 -6.93
C TYR A 151 19.61 -2.07 -7.92
N ILE A 152 18.73 -1.04 -7.88
CA ILE A 152 18.81 0.12 -8.77
C ILE A 152 20.10 0.90 -8.54
N GLU A 153 20.52 1.10 -7.29
CA GLU A 153 21.75 1.82 -6.95
C GLU A 153 23.02 1.07 -7.35
N GLU A 154 22.97 -0.27 -7.41
CA GLU A 154 24.11 -1.12 -7.79
C GLU A 154 24.23 -1.36 -9.31
N ASP A 155 23.17 -1.19 -10.10
CA ASP A 155 23.16 -1.48 -11.54
C ASP A 155 23.57 -0.24 -12.36
N GLU A 156 24.68 -0.36 -13.14
CA GLU A 156 25.20 0.70 -14.03
C GLU A 156 24.13 1.25 -15.01
N LYS A 157 23.06 0.50 -15.30
CA LYS A 157 21.94 0.94 -16.15
C LYS A 157 21.26 2.20 -15.62
N PHE A 158 21.23 2.38 -14.29
CA PHE A 158 20.57 3.50 -13.62
C PHE A 158 21.56 4.59 -13.16
N GLU A 159 22.85 4.42 -13.44
CA GLU A 159 23.87 5.38 -13.06
C GLU A 159 23.52 6.79 -13.58
N ASN A 160 23.59 7.78 -12.71
CA ASN A 160 23.24 9.18 -12.96
C ASN A 160 21.73 9.46 -13.22
N MET A 161 20.83 8.50 -13.06
CA MET A 161 19.38 8.78 -13.08
C MET A 161 18.93 9.29 -11.71
N GLN A 162 18.12 10.36 -11.71
CA GLN A 162 17.39 10.75 -10.50
C GLN A 162 16.26 9.74 -10.26
N ILE A 163 16.13 9.30 -9.00
CA ILE A 163 15.12 8.32 -8.59
C ILE A 163 13.94 9.05 -7.93
N TYR A 164 12.76 8.78 -8.42
CA TYR A 164 11.48 9.30 -7.91
C TYR A 164 10.63 8.14 -7.45
N LEU A 165 9.88 8.34 -6.36
CA LEU A 165 8.95 7.32 -5.87
C LEU A 165 7.49 7.76 -6.06
N PHE A 166 6.67 6.87 -6.55
CA PHE A 166 5.22 7.03 -6.62
C PHE A 166 4.55 5.83 -5.95
N GLY A 167 3.65 6.08 -5.00
CA GLY A 167 2.89 5.02 -4.35
C GLY A 167 1.44 5.41 -4.09
N HIS A 168 0.53 4.44 -4.23
CA HIS A 168 -0.87 4.58 -3.88
C HIS A 168 -1.25 3.56 -2.80
N SER A 169 -2.04 3.98 -1.80
CA SER A 169 -2.53 3.10 -0.73
C SER A 169 -1.38 2.43 0.06
N MET A 170 -1.24 1.11 0.03
CA MET A 170 -0.09 0.40 0.62
C MET A 170 1.24 0.86 0.01
N GLY A 171 1.25 1.16 -1.30
CA GLY A 171 2.43 1.72 -1.96
C GLY A 171 2.82 3.09 -1.42
N ALA A 172 1.84 3.95 -1.07
CA ALA A 172 2.11 5.25 -0.47
C ALA A 172 2.74 5.10 0.94
N TYR A 173 2.30 4.12 1.72
CA TYR A 173 2.96 3.75 2.95
C TYR A 173 4.40 3.30 2.68
N ALA A 174 4.59 2.40 1.70
CA ALA A 174 5.90 1.84 1.39
C ALA A 174 6.90 2.92 0.97
N VAL A 175 6.55 3.81 0.03
CA VAL A 175 7.47 4.86 -0.46
C VAL A 175 7.83 5.91 0.59
N CYS A 176 6.95 6.13 1.59
CA CYS A 176 7.25 7.05 2.68
C CYS A 176 8.05 6.37 3.80
N ALA A 177 7.68 5.16 4.20
CA ALA A 177 8.35 4.44 5.28
C ALA A 177 9.78 4.02 4.88
N GLU A 178 10.00 3.72 3.60
CA GLU A 178 11.28 3.38 3.01
C GLU A 178 12.32 4.49 3.17
N LEU A 179 11.94 5.77 3.20
CA LEU A 179 12.85 6.90 3.38
C LEU A 179 13.73 6.82 4.65
N GLN A 180 13.39 5.95 5.59
CA GLN A 180 14.21 5.66 6.77
C GLN A 180 15.46 4.83 6.45
N PHE A 181 15.54 4.18 5.28
CA PHE A 181 16.66 3.33 4.89
C PHE A 181 17.78 4.10 4.21
N GLY A 182 17.52 5.30 3.66
CA GLY A 182 18.52 6.28 3.31
C GLY A 182 19.04 6.23 1.87
N HIS A 183 18.25 5.68 0.94
CA HIS A 183 18.50 5.72 -0.50
C HIS A 183 18.50 7.17 -1.05
N ASP A 184 19.18 7.39 -2.18
CA ASP A 184 19.26 8.70 -2.83
C ASP A 184 18.00 8.99 -3.67
N ILE A 185 16.91 9.36 -2.98
CA ILE A 185 15.62 9.66 -3.59
C ILE A 185 15.49 11.16 -3.83
N ALA A 186 15.10 11.55 -5.04
CA ALA A 186 14.93 12.95 -5.41
C ALA A 186 13.57 13.52 -4.93
N LYS A 187 12.46 12.81 -5.14
CA LYS A 187 11.12 13.24 -4.74
C LYS A 187 10.19 12.03 -4.53
N VAL A 188 9.13 12.25 -3.74
CA VAL A 188 8.12 11.22 -3.43
C VAL A 188 6.72 11.75 -3.62
N VAL A 189 5.85 10.95 -4.26
CA VAL A 189 4.40 11.15 -4.30
C VAL A 189 3.71 10.00 -3.58
N ALA A 190 2.97 10.32 -2.52
CA ALA A 190 2.25 9.37 -1.68
C ALA A 190 0.74 9.65 -1.71
N ALA A 191 -0.02 8.82 -2.42
CA ALA A 191 -1.46 8.99 -2.63
C ALA A 191 -2.27 8.03 -1.75
N SER A 192 -3.18 8.55 -0.94
CA SER A 192 -4.11 7.79 -0.07
C SER A 192 -3.42 6.76 0.84
N GLY A 193 -2.30 7.15 1.48
CA GLY A 193 -1.48 6.26 2.31
C GLY A 193 -1.88 6.24 3.78
N PHE A 194 -1.50 5.17 4.47
CA PHE A 194 -1.57 5.04 5.93
C PHE A 194 -0.17 5.20 6.56
N ASP A 195 -0.12 5.39 7.89
CA ASP A 195 1.15 5.67 8.56
C ASP A 195 1.87 4.39 9.04
N THR A 196 1.18 3.51 9.76
CA THR A 196 1.79 2.28 10.30
C THR A 196 0.97 1.04 9.99
N LEU A 197 1.65 -0.13 9.98
CA LEU A 197 1.00 -1.43 9.85
C LEU A 197 -0.08 -1.63 10.92
N GLU A 198 0.18 -1.26 12.19
CA GLU A 198 -0.77 -1.48 13.27
C GLU A 198 -2.03 -0.62 13.08
N GLU A 199 -1.88 0.64 12.67
CA GLU A 199 -3.01 1.53 12.40
C GLU A 199 -3.89 0.98 11.28
N GLN A 200 -3.29 0.66 10.13
CA GLN A 200 -4.02 0.11 8.99
C GLN A 200 -4.73 -1.20 9.33
N TRP A 201 -4.06 -2.07 10.07
CA TRP A 201 -4.66 -3.33 10.51
C TRP A 201 -5.81 -3.10 11.50
N GLN A 202 -5.71 -2.10 12.38
CA GLN A 202 -6.79 -1.70 13.28
C GLN A 202 -8.01 -1.18 12.53
N TYR A 203 -7.84 -0.38 11.46
CA TYR A 203 -8.94 0.03 10.58
C TYR A 203 -9.66 -1.18 9.98
N SER A 204 -8.90 -2.11 9.44
CA SER A 204 -9.44 -3.34 8.85
C SER A 204 -10.24 -4.15 9.87
N ILE A 205 -9.68 -4.43 11.04
CA ILE A 205 -10.35 -5.21 12.09
C ILE A 205 -11.59 -4.49 12.63
N LYS A 206 -11.53 -3.16 12.82
CA LYS A 206 -12.70 -2.37 13.25
C LYS A 206 -13.86 -2.48 12.26
N ARG A 207 -13.57 -2.44 10.96
CA ARG A 207 -14.58 -2.59 9.89
C ARG A 207 -15.31 -3.93 9.97
N TYR A 208 -14.60 -5.03 10.27
CA TYR A 208 -15.19 -6.37 10.35
C TYR A 208 -15.84 -6.68 11.70
N THR A 209 -15.32 -6.13 12.80
CA THR A 209 -15.80 -6.45 14.17
C THR A 209 -16.84 -5.45 14.70
N GLY A 210 -16.95 -4.27 14.09
CA GLY A 210 -17.94 -3.26 14.45
C GLY A 210 -17.95 -2.95 15.97
N ILE A 211 -19.10 -3.14 16.60
CA ILE A 211 -19.29 -2.87 18.05
C ILE A 211 -18.43 -3.72 18.96
N PHE A 212 -17.90 -4.84 18.50
CA PHE A 212 -17.00 -5.72 19.28
C PHE A 212 -15.53 -5.28 19.22
N TYR A 213 -15.19 -4.28 18.41
CA TYR A 213 -13.82 -3.78 18.27
C TYR A 213 -13.12 -3.45 19.59
N PRO A 214 -13.74 -2.77 20.58
CA PRO A 214 -13.06 -2.45 21.85
C PRO A 214 -12.56 -3.69 22.61
N ILE A 215 -13.22 -4.84 22.43
CA ILE A 215 -12.84 -6.10 23.06
C ILE A 215 -11.72 -6.78 22.25
N ILE A 216 -11.76 -6.68 20.94
CA ILE A 216 -10.79 -7.31 20.03
C ILE A 216 -9.48 -6.50 19.96
N LYS A 217 -9.54 -5.17 20.09
CA LYS A 217 -8.37 -4.29 19.96
C LYS A 217 -7.16 -4.73 20.78
N PRO A 218 -7.23 -5.02 22.09
CA PRO A 218 -6.05 -5.44 22.86
C PRO A 218 -5.50 -6.80 22.42
N VAL A 219 -6.36 -7.70 21.96
CA VAL A 219 -5.94 -9.00 21.39
C VAL A 219 -5.23 -8.79 20.07
N ASN A 220 -5.73 -7.90 19.25
CA ASN A 220 -5.13 -7.52 17.96
C ASN A 220 -3.76 -6.88 18.17
N SER A 221 -3.61 -5.89 19.05
CA SER A 221 -2.32 -5.27 19.34
C SER A 221 -1.29 -6.29 19.87
N LEU A 222 -1.75 -7.23 20.73
CA LEU A 222 -0.88 -8.33 21.18
C LEU A 222 -0.42 -9.21 20.00
N PHE A 223 -1.34 -9.57 19.10
CA PHE A 223 -1.01 -10.35 17.92
C PHE A 223 0.03 -9.64 17.04
N ILE A 224 -0.18 -8.37 16.73
CA ILE A 224 0.75 -7.55 15.94
C ILE A 224 2.13 -7.47 16.60
N THR A 225 2.17 -7.19 17.92
CA THR A 225 3.43 -7.14 18.68
C THR A 225 4.18 -8.47 18.65
N LEU A 226 3.47 -9.60 18.84
CA LEU A 226 4.09 -10.93 18.81
C LEU A 226 4.57 -11.35 17.42
N LYS A 227 3.89 -10.88 16.37
CA LYS A 227 4.20 -11.25 15.00
C LYS A 227 5.33 -10.40 14.40
N TYR A 228 5.32 -9.10 14.64
CA TYR A 228 6.20 -8.13 13.97
C TYR A 228 7.29 -7.55 14.88
N GLY A 229 7.18 -7.71 16.22
CA GLY A 229 8.16 -7.12 17.13
C GLY A 229 8.27 -5.60 16.95
N ASP A 230 9.50 -5.12 16.79
CA ASP A 230 9.79 -3.70 16.59
C ASP A 230 9.41 -3.21 15.18
N ASP A 231 9.33 -4.10 14.19
CA ASP A 231 8.93 -3.74 12.81
C ASP A 231 7.51 -3.15 12.75
N LYS A 232 6.65 -3.42 13.74
CA LYS A 232 5.30 -2.83 13.82
C LYS A 232 5.30 -1.29 13.89
N ASP A 233 6.40 -0.71 14.34
CA ASP A 233 6.56 0.72 14.56
C ASP A 233 7.13 1.46 13.33
N LEU A 234 7.42 0.75 12.21
CA LEU A 234 7.84 1.37 10.95
C LEU A 234 6.72 2.31 10.45
N SER A 235 7.06 3.60 10.27
CA SER A 235 6.09 4.69 10.07
C SER A 235 6.42 5.51 8.81
N ALA A 236 5.39 5.80 8.02
CA ALA A 236 5.48 6.70 6.88
C ALA A 236 5.79 8.14 7.30
N VAL A 237 5.19 8.61 8.39
CA VAL A 237 5.42 9.95 8.95
C VAL A 237 6.86 10.10 9.41
N ASP A 238 7.41 9.09 10.09
CA ASP A 238 8.82 9.10 10.51
C ASP A 238 9.75 9.10 9.30
N GLY A 239 9.44 8.34 8.24
CA GLY A 239 10.20 8.34 7.00
C GLY A 239 10.21 9.71 6.33
N ILE A 240 9.06 10.37 6.19
CA ILE A 240 8.98 11.75 5.68
C ILE A 240 9.80 12.71 6.53
N ASN A 241 9.83 12.51 7.85
CA ASN A 241 10.57 13.36 8.79
C ASN A 241 12.09 13.11 8.81
N CYS A 242 12.55 11.95 8.29
CA CYS A 242 13.99 11.65 8.20
C CYS A 242 14.69 12.38 7.04
N VAL A 243 13.93 12.94 6.09
CA VAL A 243 14.47 13.55 4.86
C VAL A 243 14.10 15.02 4.73
N SER A 244 14.77 15.70 3.80
CA SER A 244 14.45 17.09 3.41
C SER A 244 14.11 17.21 1.93
N ILE A 245 13.88 16.08 1.24
CA ILE A 245 13.46 16.07 -0.16
C ILE A 245 11.99 16.51 -0.29
N PRO A 246 11.54 16.94 -1.47
CA PRO A 246 10.14 17.21 -1.70
C PRO A 246 9.29 15.94 -1.59
N VAL A 247 8.19 16.02 -0.83
CA VAL A 247 7.18 14.96 -0.69
C VAL A 247 5.81 15.55 -0.96
N LEU A 248 5.04 14.94 -1.85
CA LEU A 248 3.65 15.29 -2.12
C LEU A 248 2.72 14.22 -1.52
N VAL A 249 1.93 14.60 -0.53
CA VAL A 249 0.90 13.75 0.06
C VAL A 249 -0.47 14.12 -0.52
N ILE A 250 -1.09 13.18 -1.22
CA ILE A 250 -2.43 13.33 -1.79
C ILE A 250 -3.41 12.50 -0.94
N SER A 251 -4.54 13.08 -0.57
CA SER A 251 -5.61 12.40 0.16
C SER A 251 -6.97 12.71 -0.43
N ALA A 252 -7.84 11.74 -0.47
CA ALA A 252 -9.26 11.95 -0.71
C ALA A 252 -9.97 12.40 0.58
N GLU A 253 -11.04 13.21 0.46
CA GLU A 253 -11.80 13.68 1.61
C GLU A 253 -12.71 12.60 2.20
N GLU A 254 -13.28 11.74 1.37
CA GLU A 254 -14.24 10.69 1.73
C GLU A 254 -13.69 9.28 1.44
N ASP A 255 -12.41 9.05 1.74
CA ASP A 255 -11.80 7.75 1.55
C ASP A 255 -12.48 6.68 2.41
N SER A 256 -13.23 5.79 1.75
CA SER A 256 -14.01 4.75 2.42
C SER A 256 -13.18 3.69 3.14
N PHE A 257 -11.87 3.55 2.81
CA PHE A 257 -10.97 2.63 3.48
C PHE A 257 -10.60 3.11 4.89
N TYR A 258 -10.55 4.44 5.10
CA TYR A 258 -10.20 5.06 6.37
C TYR A 258 -11.42 5.66 7.07
N GLY A 259 -12.51 5.90 6.32
CA GLY A 259 -13.70 6.56 6.81
C GLY A 259 -13.54 8.09 6.90
N GLY A 260 -12.73 8.65 6.01
CA GLY A 260 -12.35 10.04 5.92
C GLY A 260 -11.00 10.19 5.21
N LYS A 261 -10.22 11.20 5.55
CA LYS A 261 -8.90 11.45 4.96
C LYS A 261 -7.90 10.33 5.29
N SER A 262 -6.87 10.19 4.45
CA SER A 262 -5.80 9.22 4.68
C SER A 262 -5.00 9.53 5.96
N PRO A 263 -4.53 8.51 6.70
CA PRO A 263 -3.83 8.73 7.97
C PRO A 263 -2.56 9.58 7.86
N ILE A 264 -1.77 9.47 6.79
CA ILE A 264 -0.61 10.36 6.58
C ILE A 264 -1.08 11.83 6.48
N TYR A 265 -2.15 12.09 5.73
CA TYR A 265 -2.68 13.45 5.57
C TYR A 265 -3.24 14.01 6.89
N GLU A 266 -3.95 13.20 7.68
CA GLU A 266 -4.47 13.63 9.00
C GLU A 266 -3.35 14.02 9.97
N ARG A 267 -2.15 13.44 9.80
CA ARG A 267 -0.96 13.71 10.61
C ARG A 267 -0.06 14.82 10.06
N GLN A 268 -0.54 15.66 9.15
CA GLN A 268 0.22 16.77 8.58
C GLN A 268 0.89 17.68 9.64
N ASN A 269 0.29 17.79 10.84
CA ASN A 269 0.87 18.58 11.94
C ASN A 269 2.04 17.88 12.66
N GLU A 270 2.26 16.58 12.42
CA GLU A 270 3.36 15.79 12.97
C GLU A 270 4.53 15.74 11.97
N ILE A 271 4.30 16.13 10.71
CA ILE A 271 5.31 16.17 9.66
C ILE A 271 6.09 17.47 9.78
N ILE A 272 7.41 17.32 10.01
CA ILE A 272 8.35 18.44 10.18
C ILE A 272 9.23 18.70 8.94
N ASN A 273 9.17 17.83 7.92
CA ASN A 273 9.84 18.07 6.63
C ASN A 273 9.27 19.34 5.98
N PRO A 274 10.05 20.44 5.82
CA PRO A 274 9.56 21.72 5.30
C PRO A 274 9.18 21.67 3.81
N ASN A 275 9.60 20.63 3.09
CA ASN A 275 9.35 20.43 1.67
C ASN A 275 8.20 19.42 1.43
N CYS A 276 7.51 19.03 2.49
CA CYS A 276 6.30 18.21 2.35
C CYS A 276 5.09 19.10 2.03
N SER A 277 4.36 18.76 0.98
CA SER A 277 3.14 19.43 0.55
C SER A 277 1.95 18.48 0.58
N PHE A 278 0.74 19.04 0.72
CA PHE A 278 -0.48 18.27 0.92
C PHE A 278 -1.56 18.75 -0.05
N VAL A 279 -2.19 17.81 -0.73
CA VAL A 279 -3.33 18.04 -1.62
C VAL A 279 -4.51 17.22 -1.13
N LEU A 280 -5.67 17.87 -0.98
CA LEU A 280 -6.93 17.23 -0.66
C LEU A 280 -7.80 17.18 -1.92
N MET A 281 -8.19 15.98 -2.29
CA MET A 281 -9.14 15.72 -3.37
C MET A 281 -10.55 15.70 -2.75
N ASP A 282 -11.28 16.80 -2.91
CA ASP A 282 -12.58 17.07 -2.27
C ASP A 282 -13.72 17.27 -3.27
N GLU A 283 -13.47 17.13 -4.56
CA GLU A 283 -14.48 17.22 -5.61
C GLU A 283 -15.50 16.07 -5.51
N GLU A 284 -16.79 16.39 -5.59
CA GLU A 284 -17.87 15.41 -5.49
C GLU A 284 -17.70 14.29 -6.54
N ASN A 285 -17.80 13.03 -6.14
CA ASN A 285 -17.54 11.79 -6.88
C ASN A 285 -16.05 11.51 -7.20
N HIS A 286 -15.14 12.46 -6.96
CA HIS A 286 -13.68 12.29 -7.12
C HIS A 286 -12.94 12.37 -5.76
N ASN A 287 -13.62 12.07 -4.68
CA ASN A 287 -13.10 12.20 -3.30
C ASN A 287 -13.01 10.87 -2.56
N GLY A 288 -13.09 9.73 -3.27
CA GLY A 288 -12.89 8.37 -2.75
C GLY A 288 -11.45 7.88 -2.88
N HIS A 289 -11.18 6.66 -2.42
CA HIS A 289 -9.81 6.08 -2.29
C HIS A 289 -8.97 6.12 -3.58
N TYR A 290 -9.62 5.97 -4.73
CA TYR A 290 -8.98 5.94 -6.05
C TYR A 290 -9.70 6.84 -7.07
N ASP A 291 -10.92 7.28 -6.75
CA ASP A 291 -11.84 7.90 -7.72
C ASP A 291 -11.29 9.20 -8.29
N TYR A 292 -10.46 9.93 -7.52
CA TYR A 292 -9.80 11.15 -7.99
C TYR A 292 -8.79 10.94 -9.13
N PHE A 293 -8.36 9.71 -9.37
CA PHE A 293 -7.55 9.40 -10.55
C PHE A 293 -8.38 9.23 -11.82
N LEU A 294 -9.70 9.08 -11.71
CA LEU A 294 -10.57 8.71 -12.82
C LEU A 294 -11.29 9.93 -13.40
N THR A 295 -11.56 9.88 -14.71
CA THR A 295 -12.42 10.89 -15.35
C THR A 295 -13.90 10.68 -14.99
N ASP A 296 -14.73 11.71 -15.11
CA ASP A 296 -16.20 11.60 -15.04
C ASP A 296 -16.72 10.47 -15.95
N ALA A 297 -16.18 10.40 -17.18
CA ALA A 297 -16.57 9.40 -18.16
C ALA A 297 -16.25 7.97 -17.69
N ALA A 298 -15.11 7.77 -17.01
CA ALA A 298 -14.75 6.48 -16.44
C ALA A 298 -15.69 6.08 -15.30
N LEU A 299 -16.02 7.02 -14.40
CA LEU A 299 -16.92 6.78 -13.28
C LEU A 299 -18.35 6.47 -13.75
N GLU A 300 -18.88 7.23 -14.70
CA GLU A 300 -20.20 6.99 -15.31
C GLU A 300 -20.22 5.63 -16.03
N TYR A 301 -19.18 5.35 -16.85
CA TYR A 301 -19.07 4.08 -17.57
C TYR A 301 -19.01 2.87 -16.62
N ALA A 302 -18.23 2.95 -15.55
CA ALA A 302 -18.13 1.89 -14.55
C ALA A 302 -19.45 1.65 -13.81
N ALA A 303 -20.21 2.71 -13.51
CA ALA A 303 -21.52 2.61 -12.88
C ALA A 303 -22.56 1.93 -13.80
N GLU A 304 -22.51 2.21 -15.11
CA GLU A 304 -23.41 1.62 -16.11
C GLU A 304 -23.00 0.20 -16.53
N ASN A 305 -21.70 -0.13 -16.47
CA ASN A 305 -21.13 -1.40 -16.92
C ASN A 305 -20.37 -2.12 -15.78
N PRO A 306 -21.09 -2.57 -14.74
CA PRO A 306 -20.44 -3.19 -13.57
C PRO A 306 -19.89 -4.60 -13.83
N MET A 307 -20.14 -5.17 -15.02
CA MET A 307 -19.78 -6.55 -15.35
C MET A 307 -19.18 -6.65 -16.76
N PRO A 308 -18.15 -7.51 -16.95
CA PRO A 308 -17.60 -7.76 -18.27
C PRO A 308 -18.62 -8.34 -19.28
N PRO A 309 -18.43 -8.09 -20.60
CA PRO A 309 -17.28 -7.41 -21.19
C PRO A 309 -17.34 -5.88 -21.05
N ILE A 310 -16.22 -5.28 -20.72
CA ILE A 310 -16.06 -3.82 -20.56
C ILE A 310 -14.96 -3.29 -21.48
N ASP A 311 -15.02 -2.01 -21.80
CA ASP A 311 -13.91 -1.26 -22.34
C ASP A 311 -12.96 -0.90 -21.18
N LYS A 312 -11.84 -1.61 -21.07
CA LYS A 312 -10.89 -1.45 -19.96
C LYS A 312 -10.20 -0.08 -19.97
N GLU A 313 -9.94 0.49 -21.15
CA GLU A 313 -9.35 1.83 -21.28
C GLU A 313 -10.29 2.87 -20.68
N LEU A 314 -11.56 2.85 -21.06
CA LEU A 314 -12.55 3.78 -20.55
C LEU A 314 -12.89 3.51 -19.09
N TYR A 315 -12.96 2.24 -18.66
CA TYR A 315 -13.33 1.85 -17.30
C TYR A 315 -12.41 2.44 -16.23
N ARG A 316 -11.16 2.73 -16.59
CA ARG A 316 -10.14 3.32 -15.73
C ARG A 316 -9.37 4.46 -16.40
N GLU A 317 -10.04 5.18 -17.29
CA GLU A 317 -9.45 6.37 -17.89
C GLU A 317 -9.05 7.36 -16.79
N HIS A 318 -7.77 7.74 -16.78
CA HIS A 318 -7.24 8.63 -15.75
C HIS A 318 -7.49 10.09 -16.10
N ASP A 319 -7.82 10.84 -15.07
CA ASP A 319 -7.92 12.29 -15.13
C ASP A 319 -6.55 12.92 -15.44
N GLN A 320 -6.51 13.71 -16.52
CA GLN A 320 -5.27 14.31 -17.01
C GLN A 320 -4.73 15.39 -16.07
N ASP A 321 -5.61 16.15 -15.41
CA ASP A 321 -5.19 17.23 -14.51
C ASP A 321 -4.53 16.66 -13.27
N VAL A 322 -5.05 15.58 -12.71
CA VAL A 322 -4.43 14.86 -11.57
C VAL A 322 -3.09 14.25 -11.97
N MET A 323 -3.01 13.58 -13.12
CA MET A 323 -1.76 13.00 -13.58
C MET A 323 -0.73 14.06 -13.94
N ASN A 324 -1.14 15.19 -14.56
CA ASN A 324 -0.26 16.32 -14.85
C ASN A 324 0.25 16.97 -13.56
N MET A 325 -0.58 17.14 -12.53
CA MET A 325 -0.13 17.63 -11.21
C MET A 325 1.02 16.79 -10.63
N ILE A 326 0.91 15.47 -10.75
CA ILE A 326 1.95 14.54 -10.29
C ILE A 326 3.22 14.69 -11.14
N ILE A 327 3.09 14.75 -12.46
CA ILE A 327 4.22 14.92 -13.38
C ILE A 327 4.89 16.27 -13.16
N GLU A 328 4.13 17.37 -13.03
CA GLU A 328 4.67 18.69 -12.73
C GLU A 328 5.42 18.73 -11.40
N PHE A 329 4.96 17.99 -10.39
CA PHE A 329 5.69 17.85 -9.14
C PHE A 329 7.03 17.16 -9.34
N PHE A 330 7.14 16.16 -10.19
CA PHE A 330 8.41 15.52 -10.51
C PHE A 330 9.31 16.42 -11.37
N ASP A 331 8.76 17.16 -12.32
CA ASP A 331 9.51 18.04 -13.25
C ASP A 331 10.13 19.28 -12.56
N ASN A 332 9.50 19.84 -11.50
CA ASN A 332 9.92 21.09 -10.82
C ASN A 332 10.85 20.84 -9.62
#